data_f9009f13113391d9c3f8297a5e8ff3be
#
_entry.id   f9009f13113391d9c3f8297a5e8ff3be
#
_cell.length_a   1.000
_cell.length_b   1.000
_cell.length_c   1.000
_cell.angle_alpha   90.00
_cell.angle_beta   90.00
_cell.angle_gamma   90.00
#
_symmetry.space_group_name_H-M   'P 1'
#
loop_
_entity.id
_entity.type
_entity.pdbx_description
1 polymer ?
#
loop_
_entity_poly.entity_id
_entity_poly.type
_entity_poly.pdbx_seq_one_letter_code
_entity_poly.pdbx_strand_id
1 'polypeptide(L)'
;MANNSGLKITRKYTSPGDPYKGIVWEKRSSKITNPDGSIVFEMNDVEIPSTWSQVATDIMVSKYFRKAGVPQVDLDGKVLKDENGDVLLGPETSSRQVFDRLAETWKHWGEETGYFATKKDAQAFEDELKYMLATQMAAPNSPQWFNTGLNYKYGLEGPPQGFWYVDPKSSKL
;
A
#
# COMPACT_ATOMS: atom_id res chain seq x y z
N MET A 1 -10.59 -15.08 32.83
CA MET A 1 -10.38 -15.42 31.40
C MET A 1 -10.97 -14.27 30.60
N ALA A 2 -10.16 -13.48 29.93
CA ALA A 2 -10.67 -12.40 29.09
C ALA A 2 -11.50 -13.04 27.96
N ASN A 3 -12.77 -12.67 27.86
CA ASN A 3 -13.61 -13.04 26.73
C ASN A 3 -12.99 -12.42 25.50
N ASN A 4 -12.32 -13.21 24.66
CA ASN A 4 -11.71 -12.75 23.42
C ASN A 4 -12.85 -12.53 22.42
N SER A 5 -13.50 -11.35 22.53
CA SER A 5 -14.68 -10.95 21.75
C SER A 5 -14.32 -10.37 20.38
N GLY A 6 -13.05 -10.46 19.97
CA GLY A 6 -12.58 -9.94 18.69
C GLY A 6 -13.15 -10.66 17.48
N LEU A 7 -12.97 -10.06 16.32
CA LEU A 7 -13.44 -10.58 15.04
C LEU A 7 -12.69 -11.87 14.66
N LYS A 8 -13.46 -12.87 14.25
CA LYS A 8 -12.94 -14.08 13.62
C LYS A 8 -13.01 -13.92 12.11
N ILE A 9 -11.90 -14.11 11.44
CA ILE A 9 -11.80 -13.97 9.99
C ILE A 9 -11.62 -15.34 9.35
N THR A 10 -12.60 -15.74 8.56
CA THR A 10 -12.52 -16.96 7.75
C THR A 10 -11.94 -16.61 6.37
N ARG A 11 -10.85 -17.28 6.00
CA ARG A 11 -10.29 -17.17 4.65
C ARG A 11 -11.28 -17.66 3.61
N LYS A 12 -11.44 -16.90 2.56
CA LYS A 12 -12.34 -17.21 1.44
C LYS A 12 -11.60 -17.30 0.12
N TYR A 13 -10.63 -16.45 -0.09
CA TYR A 13 -9.90 -16.31 -1.35
C TYR A 13 -8.44 -16.76 -1.22
N THR A 14 -7.88 -16.72 -0.02
CA THR A 14 -6.48 -17.02 0.22
C THR A 14 -6.29 -18.25 1.08
N SER A 15 -5.10 -18.87 0.97
CA SER A 15 -4.58 -19.85 1.91
C SER A 15 -3.43 -19.25 2.73
N PRO A 16 -3.09 -19.81 3.91
CA PRO A 16 -1.91 -19.37 4.64
C PRO A 16 -0.65 -19.40 3.75
N GLY A 17 0.15 -18.33 3.81
CA GLY A 17 1.37 -18.20 3.03
C GLY A 17 1.34 -16.98 2.13
N ASP A 18 1.51 -17.16 0.83
CA ASP A 18 1.51 -16.05 -0.13
C ASP A 18 0.07 -15.61 -0.48
N PRO A 19 -0.36 -14.39 -0.09
CA PRO A 19 -1.69 -13.87 -0.39
C PRO A 19 -1.92 -13.62 -1.89
N TYR A 20 -0.85 -13.54 -2.66
CA TYR A 20 -0.90 -13.30 -4.11
C TYR A 20 -0.79 -14.58 -4.94
N LYS A 21 -0.82 -15.74 -4.29
CA LYS A 21 -0.73 -17.02 -4.99
C LYS A 21 -1.79 -17.14 -6.08
N GLY A 22 -1.34 -17.44 -7.30
CA GLY A 22 -2.20 -17.58 -8.48
C GLY A 22 -2.44 -16.27 -9.24
N ILE A 23 -1.99 -15.14 -8.74
CA ILE A 23 -2.00 -13.88 -9.50
C ILE A 23 -0.76 -13.84 -10.40
N VAL A 24 -1.00 -13.67 -11.68
CA VAL A 24 0.08 -13.47 -12.67
C VAL A 24 0.42 -11.99 -12.70
N TRP A 25 1.70 -11.69 -12.58
CA TRP A 25 2.24 -10.32 -12.58
C TRP A 25 2.99 -10.06 -13.87
N GLU A 26 2.92 -8.83 -14.35
CA GLU A 26 3.66 -8.40 -15.53
C GLU A 26 4.23 -6.99 -15.35
N LYS A 27 5.25 -6.68 -16.14
CA LYS A 27 5.83 -5.34 -16.23
C LYS A 27 5.10 -4.57 -17.31
N ARG A 28 4.69 -3.34 -16.97
CA ARG A 28 4.03 -2.40 -17.90
C ARG A 28 4.68 -1.04 -17.86
N SER A 29 4.43 -0.26 -18.91
CA SER A 29 4.72 1.17 -18.94
C SER A 29 3.42 1.95 -18.76
N SER A 30 3.48 3.04 -18.00
CA SER A 30 2.42 4.03 -17.88
C SER A 30 2.90 5.35 -18.42
N LYS A 31 2.16 5.92 -19.38
CA LYS A 31 2.54 7.17 -20.04
C LYS A 31 1.31 8.05 -20.24
N ILE A 32 1.39 9.28 -19.79
CA ILE A 32 0.37 10.31 -19.96
C ILE A 32 0.96 11.45 -20.78
N THR A 33 0.28 11.80 -21.87
CA THR A 33 0.68 12.88 -22.76
C THR A 33 -0.41 13.95 -22.85
N ASN A 34 0.01 15.19 -23.07
CA ASN A 34 -0.88 16.27 -23.45
C ASN A 34 -1.33 16.11 -24.92
N PRO A 35 -2.37 16.86 -25.36
CA PRO A 35 -2.82 16.86 -26.75
C PRO A 35 -1.75 17.28 -27.77
N ASP A 36 -0.75 18.05 -27.34
CA ASP A 36 0.40 18.47 -28.16
C ASP A 36 1.50 17.41 -28.26
N GLY A 37 1.32 16.26 -27.60
CA GLY A 37 2.29 15.15 -27.57
C GLY A 37 3.36 15.26 -26.48
N SER A 38 3.40 16.35 -25.72
CA SER A 38 4.33 16.49 -24.61
C SER A 38 4.01 15.47 -23.48
N ILE A 39 5.06 14.88 -22.91
CA ILE A 39 4.92 13.87 -21.84
C ILE A 39 4.69 14.58 -20.51
N VAL A 40 3.57 14.31 -19.87
CA VAL A 40 3.24 14.79 -18.51
C VAL A 40 3.78 13.84 -17.46
N PHE A 41 3.71 12.54 -17.73
CA PHE A 41 4.14 11.48 -16.84
C PHE A 41 4.56 10.25 -17.63
N GLU A 42 5.66 9.65 -17.23
CA GLU A 42 6.09 8.36 -17.77
C GLU A 42 6.78 7.54 -16.66
N MET A 43 6.42 6.28 -16.56
CA MET A 43 7.06 5.31 -15.69
C MET A 43 7.04 3.94 -16.35
N ASN A 44 8.21 3.34 -16.47
CA ASN A 44 8.41 2.05 -17.13
C ASN A 44 8.65 0.94 -16.10
N ASP A 45 8.51 -0.32 -16.53
CA ASP A 45 8.80 -1.51 -15.74
C ASP A 45 8.01 -1.62 -14.43
N VAL A 46 6.81 -1.03 -14.38
CA VAL A 46 5.93 -1.13 -13.20
C VAL A 46 5.25 -2.49 -13.13
N GLU A 47 5.31 -3.14 -11.97
CA GLU A 47 4.70 -4.44 -11.76
C GLU A 47 3.22 -4.31 -11.39
N ILE A 48 2.37 -4.93 -12.23
CA ILE A 48 0.90 -4.87 -12.12
C ILE A 48 0.33 -6.28 -12.32
N PRO A 49 -0.82 -6.65 -11.69
CA PRO A 49 -1.51 -7.89 -12.03
C PRO A 49 -1.91 -7.92 -13.51
N SER A 50 -1.63 -9.00 -14.22
CA SER A 50 -1.86 -9.11 -15.67
C SER A 50 -3.32 -8.94 -16.09
N THR A 51 -4.25 -9.16 -15.18
CA THR A 51 -5.69 -8.99 -15.41
C THR A 51 -6.17 -7.54 -15.41
N TRP A 52 -5.33 -6.60 -14.97
CA TRP A 52 -5.72 -5.19 -14.94
C TRP A 52 -5.73 -4.58 -16.34
N SER A 53 -6.66 -3.67 -16.61
CA SER A 53 -6.64 -2.89 -17.84
C SER A 53 -5.48 -1.88 -17.85
N GLN A 54 -5.10 -1.40 -19.05
CA GLN A 54 -4.09 -0.34 -19.14
C GLN A 54 -4.56 0.94 -18.44
N VAL A 55 -5.84 1.29 -18.53
CA VAL A 55 -6.42 2.45 -17.83
C VAL A 55 -6.29 2.31 -16.32
N ALA A 56 -6.57 1.13 -15.76
CA ALA A 56 -6.39 0.88 -14.32
C ALA A 56 -4.91 0.98 -13.92
N THR A 57 -4.02 0.48 -14.77
CA THR A 57 -2.55 0.62 -14.59
C THR A 57 -2.14 2.10 -14.56
N ASP A 58 -2.58 2.89 -15.55
CA ASP A 58 -2.22 4.31 -15.64
C ASP A 58 -2.72 5.11 -14.44
N ILE A 59 -3.94 4.84 -13.98
CA ILE A 59 -4.48 5.46 -12.77
C ILE A 59 -3.67 5.06 -11.53
N MET A 60 -3.41 3.77 -11.33
CA MET A 60 -2.62 3.29 -10.19
C MET A 60 -1.24 3.93 -10.17
N VAL A 61 -0.53 3.87 -11.28
CA VAL A 61 0.85 4.33 -11.37
C VAL A 61 0.93 5.85 -11.30
N SER A 62 0.11 6.58 -12.07
CA SER A 62 0.19 8.05 -12.11
C SER A 62 -0.34 8.73 -10.87
N LYS A 63 -1.38 8.16 -10.23
CA LYS A 63 -2.08 8.79 -9.11
C LYS A 63 -1.66 8.24 -7.74
N TYR A 64 -1.52 6.93 -7.60
CA TYR A 64 -1.48 6.27 -6.29
C TYR A 64 -0.10 5.76 -5.87
N PHE A 65 0.80 5.48 -6.80
CA PHE A 65 2.18 5.18 -6.45
C PHE A 65 2.84 6.38 -5.75
N ARG A 66 3.49 6.13 -4.63
CA ARG A 66 4.37 7.12 -4.02
C ARG A 66 5.55 7.40 -4.95
N LYS A 67 5.82 8.67 -5.26
CA LYS A 67 6.80 9.06 -6.29
C LYS A 67 8.22 9.22 -5.77
N ALA A 68 8.40 9.35 -4.46
CA ALA A 68 9.71 9.56 -3.85
C ALA A 68 9.73 9.15 -2.37
N GLY A 69 10.92 8.92 -1.84
CA GLY A 69 11.12 8.63 -0.43
C GLY A 69 10.92 7.17 -0.05
N VAL A 70 10.62 6.29 -1.00
CA VAL A 70 10.43 4.86 -0.73
C VAL A 70 11.80 4.16 -0.75
N PRO A 71 12.18 3.44 0.32
CA PRO A 71 13.38 2.62 0.31
C PRO A 71 13.37 1.63 -0.86
N GLN A 72 14.40 1.65 -1.67
CA GLN A 72 14.56 0.72 -2.78
C GLN A 72 15.14 -0.59 -2.27
N VAL A 73 14.71 -1.71 -2.86
CA VAL A 73 15.17 -3.05 -2.50
C VAL A 73 15.63 -3.79 -3.74
N ASP A 74 16.54 -4.74 -3.56
CA ASP A 74 16.93 -5.70 -4.60
C ASP A 74 15.88 -6.82 -4.76
N LEU A 75 16.20 -7.79 -5.61
CA LEU A 75 15.31 -8.94 -5.91
C LEU A 75 15.06 -9.84 -4.69
N ASP A 76 15.95 -9.81 -3.71
CA ASP A 76 15.85 -10.58 -2.47
C ASP A 76 15.16 -9.79 -1.34
N GLY A 77 14.72 -8.54 -1.63
CA GLY A 77 14.05 -7.66 -0.67
C GLY A 77 15.01 -6.94 0.28
N LYS A 78 16.32 -6.96 0.02
CA LYS A 78 17.33 -6.27 0.82
C LYS A 78 17.39 -4.80 0.40
N VAL A 79 17.39 -3.91 1.40
CA VAL A 79 17.48 -2.46 1.18
C VAL A 79 18.78 -2.09 0.49
N LEU A 80 18.65 -1.38 -0.63
CA LEU A 80 19.75 -0.85 -1.40
C LEU A 80 20.34 0.39 -0.72
N LYS A 81 21.66 0.55 -0.83
CA LYS A 81 22.40 1.69 -0.28
C LYS A 81 23.26 2.31 -1.37
N ASP A 82 23.47 3.62 -1.28
CA ASP A 82 24.39 4.36 -2.14
C ASP A 82 25.85 4.15 -1.72
N GLU A 83 26.77 4.85 -2.40
CA GLU A 83 28.22 4.79 -2.16
C GLU A 83 28.61 5.31 -0.77
N ASN A 84 27.77 6.14 -0.13
CA ASN A 84 28.00 6.67 1.22
C ASN A 84 27.43 5.76 2.31
N GLY A 85 26.70 4.71 1.93
CA GLY A 85 26.02 3.80 2.84
C GLY A 85 24.60 4.25 3.25
N ASP A 86 24.10 5.32 2.66
CA ASP A 86 22.76 5.82 2.87
C ASP A 86 21.72 5.00 2.09
N VAL A 87 20.49 4.91 2.60
CA VAL A 87 19.42 4.18 1.95
C VAL A 87 19.05 4.83 0.62
N LEU A 88 19.08 4.05 -0.45
CA LEU A 88 18.63 4.51 -1.76
C LEU A 88 17.11 4.70 -1.74
N LEU A 89 16.66 5.91 -2.02
CA LEU A 89 15.25 6.28 -2.03
C LEU A 89 14.75 6.52 -3.46
N GLY A 90 13.52 6.09 -3.72
CA GLY A 90 12.89 6.23 -5.03
C GLY A 90 11.37 6.18 -4.96
N PRO A 91 10.70 5.89 -6.09
CA PRO A 91 9.26 5.68 -6.14
C PRO A 91 8.86 4.24 -5.74
N GLU A 92 7.57 4.01 -5.51
CA GLU A 92 6.98 2.68 -5.63
C GLU A 92 7.06 2.22 -7.10
N THR A 93 7.39 0.94 -7.33
CA THR A 93 7.54 0.35 -8.66
C THR A 93 6.62 -0.85 -8.89
N SER A 94 5.94 -1.29 -7.84
CA SER A 94 5.01 -2.42 -7.88
C SER A 94 3.70 -2.05 -7.17
N SER A 95 2.59 -2.45 -7.77
CA SER A 95 1.28 -2.34 -7.11
C SER A 95 1.19 -3.20 -5.85
N ARG A 96 2.03 -4.26 -5.72
CA ARG A 96 2.16 -5.01 -4.45
C ARG A 96 2.52 -4.09 -3.29
N GLN A 97 3.47 -3.17 -3.50
CA GLN A 97 3.88 -2.22 -2.46
C GLN A 97 2.70 -1.39 -1.95
N VAL A 98 1.81 -0.99 -2.87
CA VAL A 98 0.60 -0.24 -2.51
C VAL A 98 -0.37 -1.12 -1.73
N PHE A 99 -0.67 -2.34 -2.21
CA PHE A 99 -1.58 -3.26 -1.52
C PHE A 99 -1.04 -3.65 -0.15
N ASP A 100 0.26 -3.95 -0.07
CA ASP A 100 0.93 -4.31 1.17
C ASP A 100 0.85 -3.20 2.20
N ARG A 101 1.24 -1.96 1.85
CA ARG A 101 1.21 -0.86 2.83
C ARG A 101 -0.20 -0.55 3.34
N LEU A 102 -1.23 -0.70 2.51
CA LEU A 102 -2.61 -0.52 2.94
C LEU A 102 -3.04 -1.63 3.91
N ALA A 103 -2.95 -2.87 3.47
CA ALA A 103 -3.47 -4.02 4.23
C ALA A 103 -2.70 -4.24 5.55
N GLU A 104 -1.38 -4.10 5.53
CA GLU A 104 -0.53 -4.22 6.72
C GLU A 104 -0.84 -3.12 7.75
N THR A 105 -1.07 -1.89 7.30
CA THR A 105 -1.43 -0.77 8.19
C THR A 105 -2.80 -0.99 8.82
N TRP A 106 -3.80 -1.40 8.05
CA TRP A 106 -5.13 -1.69 8.60
C TRP A 106 -5.11 -2.86 9.58
N LYS A 107 -4.32 -3.90 9.30
CA LYS A 107 -4.09 -4.99 10.25
C LYS A 107 -3.45 -4.46 11.52
N HIS A 108 -2.37 -3.68 11.40
CA HIS A 108 -1.66 -3.10 12.53
C HIS A 108 -2.61 -2.29 13.43
N TRP A 109 -3.40 -1.39 12.89
CA TRP A 109 -4.40 -0.66 13.65
C TRP A 109 -5.43 -1.58 14.32
N GLY A 110 -5.86 -2.62 13.62
CA GLY A 110 -6.77 -3.61 14.18
C GLY A 110 -6.15 -4.43 15.33
N GLU A 111 -4.87 -4.73 15.26
CA GLU A 111 -4.15 -5.42 16.33
C GLU A 111 -3.98 -4.53 17.57
N GLU A 112 -3.57 -3.28 17.38
CA GLU A 112 -3.41 -2.31 18.47
C GLU A 112 -4.71 -2.01 19.21
N THR A 113 -5.83 -2.01 18.50
CA THR A 113 -7.16 -1.72 19.07
C THR A 113 -7.94 -2.96 19.47
N GLY A 114 -7.36 -4.15 19.36
CA GLY A 114 -7.98 -5.41 19.79
C GLY A 114 -9.14 -5.87 18.92
N TYR A 115 -9.17 -5.50 17.65
CA TYR A 115 -10.24 -5.89 16.73
C TYR A 115 -10.30 -7.40 16.46
N PHE A 116 -9.17 -8.09 16.46
CA PHE A 116 -9.09 -9.49 16.06
C PHE A 116 -9.13 -10.43 17.26
N ALA A 117 -9.80 -11.57 17.12
CA ALA A 117 -9.84 -12.59 18.15
C ALA A 117 -8.48 -13.27 18.36
N THR A 118 -7.71 -13.46 17.30
CA THR A 118 -6.39 -14.06 17.33
C THR A 118 -5.44 -13.44 16.29
N LYS A 119 -4.14 -13.67 16.45
CA LYS A 119 -3.13 -13.29 15.42
C LYS A 119 -3.39 -13.98 14.07
N LYS A 120 -3.99 -15.18 14.08
CA LYS A 120 -4.38 -15.87 12.84
C LYS A 120 -5.49 -15.16 12.12
N ASP A 121 -6.44 -14.59 12.86
CA ASP A 121 -7.52 -13.78 12.28
C ASP A 121 -6.97 -12.48 11.70
N ALA A 122 -6.04 -11.82 12.39
CA ALA A 122 -5.36 -10.63 11.88
C ALA A 122 -4.61 -10.92 10.57
N GLN A 123 -3.87 -12.05 10.51
CA GLN A 123 -3.17 -12.44 9.29
C GLN A 123 -4.13 -12.83 8.16
N ALA A 124 -5.23 -13.51 8.49
CA ALA A 124 -6.26 -13.82 7.49
C ALA A 124 -6.88 -12.54 6.91
N PHE A 125 -7.17 -11.54 7.75
CA PHE A 125 -7.66 -10.24 7.32
C PHE A 125 -6.70 -9.55 6.33
N GLU A 126 -5.42 -9.49 6.67
CA GLU A 126 -4.40 -8.89 5.80
C GLU A 126 -4.33 -9.60 4.44
N ASP A 127 -4.21 -10.93 4.46
CA ASP A 127 -4.08 -11.72 3.24
C ASP A 127 -5.30 -11.61 2.33
N GLU A 128 -6.51 -11.69 2.89
CA GLU A 128 -7.76 -11.51 2.13
C GLU A 128 -7.83 -10.12 1.50
N LEU A 129 -7.45 -9.06 2.24
CA LEU A 129 -7.43 -7.69 1.71
C LEU A 129 -6.41 -7.52 0.59
N LYS A 130 -5.20 -8.04 0.75
CA LYS A 130 -4.16 -7.99 -0.31
C LYS A 130 -4.67 -8.63 -1.60
N TYR A 131 -5.30 -9.81 -1.48
CA TYR A 131 -5.89 -10.49 -2.63
C TYR A 131 -7.03 -9.68 -3.26
N MET A 132 -7.95 -9.17 -2.45
CA MET A 132 -9.11 -8.41 -2.92
C MET A 132 -8.70 -7.11 -3.61
N LEU A 133 -7.67 -6.41 -3.12
CA LEU A 133 -7.11 -5.22 -3.76
C LEU A 133 -6.47 -5.57 -5.11
N ALA A 134 -5.64 -6.62 -5.14
CA ALA A 134 -4.93 -7.05 -6.35
C ALA A 134 -5.88 -7.56 -7.45
N THR A 135 -7.01 -8.15 -7.08
CA THR A 135 -8.02 -8.67 -8.01
C THR A 135 -9.17 -7.68 -8.28
N GLN A 136 -9.06 -6.45 -7.79
CA GLN A 136 -10.08 -5.40 -7.95
C GLN A 136 -11.47 -5.76 -7.38
N MET A 137 -11.53 -6.67 -6.40
CA MET A 137 -12.77 -6.97 -5.67
C MET A 137 -13.13 -5.87 -4.67
N ALA A 138 -12.14 -5.12 -4.21
CA ALA A 138 -12.29 -3.98 -3.33
C ALA A 138 -11.37 -2.85 -3.78
N ALA A 139 -11.84 -1.62 -3.63
CA ALA A 139 -11.06 -0.43 -3.89
C ALA A 139 -11.42 0.64 -2.86
N PRO A 140 -10.49 1.07 -2.02
CA PRO A 140 -10.70 2.21 -1.16
C PRO A 140 -10.77 3.50 -1.98
N ASN A 141 -11.30 4.56 -1.38
CA ASN A 141 -11.30 5.87 -2.03
C ASN A 141 -9.89 6.49 -2.09
N SER A 142 -9.71 7.51 -2.92
CA SER A 142 -8.42 8.11 -3.22
C SER A 142 -7.58 8.51 -2.00
N PRO A 143 -8.11 9.12 -0.93
CA PRO A 143 -7.32 9.46 0.24
C PRO A 143 -6.62 8.25 0.90
N GLN A 144 -7.24 7.09 0.89
CA GLN A 144 -6.63 5.86 1.41
C GLN A 144 -5.47 5.40 0.50
N TRP A 145 -5.69 5.38 -0.81
CA TRP A 145 -4.65 5.03 -1.78
C TRP A 145 -3.42 5.94 -1.68
N PHE A 146 -3.61 7.26 -1.45
CA PHE A 146 -2.50 8.21 -1.35
C PHE A 146 -1.69 8.09 -0.08
N ASN A 147 -2.36 7.89 1.07
CA ASN A 147 -1.76 8.21 2.37
C ASN A 147 -1.57 6.99 3.27
N THR A 148 -2.47 5.97 3.18
CA THR A 148 -2.43 4.86 4.12
C THR A 148 -1.13 4.07 3.96
N GLY A 149 -0.46 3.90 5.07
CA GLY A 149 0.73 3.07 5.21
C GLY A 149 2.04 3.74 4.83
N LEU A 150 2.05 4.98 4.33
CA LEU A 150 3.31 5.66 3.98
C LEU A 150 4.22 5.84 5.20
N ASN A 151 3.66 6.24 6.34
CA ASN A 151 4.42 6.36 7.59
C ASN A 151 4.75 4.97 8.15
N TYR A 152 3.74 4.10 8.27
CA TYR A 152 3.92 2.76 8.84
C TYR A 152 4.96 1.92 8.09
N LYS A 153 4.90 1.91 6.75
CA LYS A 153 5.76 1.07 5.91
C LYS A 153 7.12 1.68 5.59
N TYR A 154 7.16 3.00 5.38
CA TYR A 154 8.32 3.70 4.85
C TYR A 154 8.87 4.78 5.78
N GLY A 155 8.23 5.05 6.91
CA GLY A 155 8.61 6.14 7.82
C GLY A 155 8.40 7.55 7.23
N LEU A 156 7.59 7.67 6.18
CA LEU A 156 7.35 8.93 5.52
C LEU A 156 6.39 9.80 6.34
N GLU A 157 6.87 10.96 6.72
CA GLU A 157 6.05 12.01 7.33
C GLU A 157 5.54 12.94 6.24
N GLY A 158 4.23 13.16 6.21
CA GLY A 158 3.61 14.19 5.37
C GLY A 158 3.50 15.50 6.15
N PRO A 159 3.45 16.66 5.48
CA PRO A 159 3.05 17.87 6.15
C PRO A 159 1.66 17.65 6.74
N PRO A 160 1.41 18.07 7.98
CA PRO A 160 0.07 17.99 8.57
C PRO A 160 -0.90 18.73 7.63
N GLN A 161 -1.86 18.02 7.09
CA GLN A 161 -2.99 18.68 6.43
C GLN A 161 -3.85 19.26 7.55
N GLY A 162 -3.50 20.51 7.94
CA GLY A 162 -3.99 21.07 9.17
C GLY A 162 -5.46 21.41 9.09
N PHE A 163 -6.24 20.71 9.88
CA PHE A 163 -7.38 21.34 10.49
C PHE A 163 -6.89 21.98 11.79
N TRP A 164 -7.10 23.26 11.92
CA TRP A 164 -6.90 23.93 13.20
C TRP A 164 -7.92 23.36 14.20
N TYR A 165 -7.47 22.87 15.32
CA TYR A 165 -8.34 22.43 16.40
C TYR A 165 -7.82 23.00 17.72
N VAL A 166 -8.72 23.25 18.63
CA VAL A 166 -8.36 23.61 19.99
C VAL A 166 -8.06 22.34 20.77
N ASP A 167 -6.85 22.21 21.28
CA ASP A 167 -6.49 21.08 22.14
C ASP A 167 -7.39 21.11 23.39
N PRO A 168 -8.19 20.07 23.64
CA PRO A 168 -9.12 20.06 24.77
C PRO A 168 -8.45 20.11 26.13
N LYS A 169 -7.15 19.80 26.24
CA LYS A 169 -6.41 19.86 27.50
C LYS A 169 -5.75 21.22 27.73
N SER A 170 -5.19 21.82 26.73
CA SER A 170 -4.45 23.06 26.81
C SER A 170 -5.26 24.29 26.42
N SER A 171 -6.42 24.13 25.79
CA SER A 171 -7.26 25.19 25.20
C SER A 171 -6.49 26.10 24.24
N LYS A 172 -5.42 25.60 23.64
CA LYS A 172 -4.61 26.31 22.64
C LYS A 172 -4.89 25.77 21.23
N LEU A 173 -4.78 26.68 20.24
CA LEU A 173 -4.78 26.33 18.81
C LEU A 173 -3.47 25.66 18.43
#